data_f25e49b3ca3b28cc1334a3af512470c6
#
_entry.id   f25e49b3ca3b28cc1334a3af512470c6
#
_cell.length_a   1.000
_cell.length_b   1.000
_cell.length_c   1.000
_cell.angle_alpha   90.00
_cell.angle_beta   90.00
_cell.angle_gamma   90.00
#
_symmetry.space_group_name_H-M   'P 1'
#
loop_
_entity.id
_entity.type
_entity.pdbx_description
1 polymer ?
#
loop_
_entity_poly.entity_id
_entity_poly.type
_entity_poly.pdbx_seq_one_letter_code
_entity_poly.pdbx_strand_id
1 'polypeptide(L)'
;TGSSLYAGAVGMDKLAFGGLLGNAGIPSLPRQHLGASHTPDFPGPYIVKPRFGGSSIGIEIVDDIDTARALADSSPHLRNGAVVEPYLADIVDLNISFRTYPELELTALEKPLRPDEEGSGVYSYQEKYLQGQNGAGLTHAPREFPAQVPATVTEQAQQLARDVAEVTRLTGIVRVDLLWNPADDRVYVNEVNTIPGAMSLYLWSPTRPPAEVLADALTEAVERRIRWPQAGFSQGIALKAAGGIAGKLIGMNS
;
A
#
# COMPACT_ATOMS: atom_id res chain seq x y z
N THR A 1 -16.00 -7.87 -4.75
CA THR A 1 -15.01 -8.45 -3.83
C THR A 1 -13.92 -7.43 -3.57
N GLY A 2 -13.54 -7.22 -2.33
CA GLY A 2 -12.44 -6.32 -1.96
C GLY A 2 -12.88 -5.09 -1.17
N SER A 3 -11.97 -4.14 -1.07
CA SER A 3 -12.09 -2.97 -0.20
C SER A 3 -13.13 -1.95 -0.66
N SER A 4 -13.59 -1.13 0.26
CA SER A 4 -14.45 0.01 -0.06
C SER A 4 -13.72 1.02 -0.97
N LEU A 5 -14.47 1.87 -1.66
CA LEU A 5 -13.89 2.93 -2.50
C LEU A 5 -12.89 3.80 -1.72
N TYR A 6 -13.24 4.19 -0.49
CA TYR A 6 -12.37 5.00 0.36
C TYR A 6 -11.08 4.27 0.73
N ALA A 7 -11.19 3.05 1.26
CA ALA A 7 -10.02 2.27 1.67
C ALA A 7 -9.11 1.94 0.47
N GLY A 8 -9.71 1.61 -0.67
CA GLY A 8 -8.97 1.38 -1.92
C GLY A 8 -8.24 2.63 -2.42
N ALA A 9 -8.89 3.79 -2.39
CA ALA A 9 -8.27 5.06 -2.80
C ALA A 9 -7.09 5.45 -1.90
N VAL A 10 -7.24 5.33 -0.58
CA VAL A 10 -6.14 5.60 0.38
C VAL A 10 -4.97 4.64 0.16
N GLY A 11 -5.24 3.33 -0.01
CA GLY A 11 -4.19 2.34 -0.23
C GLY A 11 -3.42 2.52 -1.54
N MET A 12 -4.05 3.15 -2.55
CA MET A 12 -3.41 3.42 -3.85
C MET A 12 -2.65 4.75 -3.90
N ASP A 13 -2.90 5.68 -2.99
CA ASP A 13 -2.22 6.96 -2.89
C ASP A 13 -1.09 6.87 -1.85
N LYS A 14 0.16 6.77 -2.31
CA LYS A 14 1.33 6.61 -1.43
C LYS A 14 1.45 7.73 -0.39
N LEU A 15 1.10 8.96 -0.76
CA LEU A 15 1.17 10.10 0.15
C LEU A 15 0.07 10.03 1.23
N ALA A 16 -1.16 9.72 0.83
CA ALA A 16 -2.28 9.58 1.75
C ALA A 16 -2.08 8.37 2.69
N PHE A 17 -1.62 7.25 2.14
CA PHE A 17 -1.33 6.04 2.92
C PHE A 17 -0.20 6.29 3.93
N GLY A 18 0.92 6.89 3.50
CA GLY A 18 2.02 7.26 4.41
C GLY A 18 1.57 8.22 5.52
N GLY A 19 0.73 9.21 5.20
CA GLY A 19 0.13 10.10 6.19
C GLY A 19 -0.78 9.38 7.20
N LEU A 20 -1.57 8.42 6.73
CA LEU A 20 -2.41 7.58 7.60
C LEU A 20 -1.55 6.74 8.57
N LEU A 21 -0.50 6.08 8.06
CA LEU A 21 0.42 5.29 8.89
C LEU A 21 1.11 6.15 9.93
N GLY A 22 1.66 7.31 9.53
CA GLY A 22 2.33 8.23 10.44
C GLY A 22 1.40 8.74 11.54
N ASN A 23 0.15 9.10 11.21
CA ASN A 23 -0.84 9.54 12.19
C ASN A 23 -1.28 8.41 13.14
N ALA A 24 -1.24 7.17 12.69
CA ALA A 24 -1.54 5.98 13.50
C ALA A 24 -0.34 5.47 14.31
N GLY A 25 0.85 6.05 14.16
CA GLY A 25 2.07 5.59 14.81
C GLY A 25 2.60 4.26 14.25
N ILE A 26 2.18 3.86 13.05
CA ILE A 26 2.63 2.64 12.39
C ILE A 26 3.97 2.92 11.69
N PRO A 27 5.03 2.16 11.99
CA PRO A 27 6.33 2.33 11.37
C PRO A 27 6.29 2.27 9.83
N SER A 28 6.72 3.35 9.20
CA SER A 28 6.92 3.46 7.75
C SER A 28 8.09 4.40 7.48
N LEU A 29 8.74 4.30 6.33
CA LEU A 29 9.74 5.29 5.96
C LEU A 29 9.06 6.66 5.76
N PRO A 30 9.73 7.77 6.14
CA PRO A 30 9.22 9.11 5.87
C PRO A 30 8.90 9.27 4.38
N ARG A 31 7.73 9.81 4.09
CA ARG A 31 7.24 9.99 2.72
C ARG A 31 6.67 11.37 2.55
N GLN A 32 7.22 12.13 1.62
CA GLN A 32 6.81 13.50 1.39
C GLN A 32 6.48 13.75 -0.07
N HIS A 33 5.63 14.74 -0.31
CA HIS A 33 5.32 15.20 -1.66
C HIS A 33 6.57 15.83 -2.28
N LEU A 34 6.91 15.44 -3.49
CA LEU A 34 7.96 16.07 -4.27
C LEU A 34 7.37 17.22 -5.09
N GLY A 35 7.61 18.45 -4.67
CA GLY A 35 7.17 19.68 -5.33
C GLY A 35 8.34 20.60 -5.64
N ALA A 36 8.12 21.60 -6.52
CA ALA A 36 9.15 22.49 -7.03
C ALA A 36 9.94 23.24 -5.92
N SER A 37 9.25 23.62 -4.83
CA SER A 37 9.85 24.39 -3.72
C SER A 37 9.96 23.60 -2.41
N HIS A 38 9.45 22.39 -2.37
CA HIS A 38 9.50 21.58 -1.15
C HIS A 38 10.86 20.88 -1.03
N THR A 39 11.50 21.03 0.12
CA THR A 39 12.72 20.29 0.48
C THR A 39 12.35 19.29 1.57
N PRO A 40 12.62 17.99 1.35
CA PRO A 40 12.38 16.99 2.38
C PRO A 40 13.12 17.30 3.68
N ASP A 41 12.54 16.94 4.81
CA ASP A 41 13.16 17.09 6.14
C ASP A 41 14.09 15.93 6.51
N PHE A 42 14.47 15.14 5.53
CA PHE A 42 15.47 14.06 5.64
C PHE A 42 16.51 14.18 4.51
N PRO A 43 17.76 13.72 4.75
CA PRO A 43 18.82 13.77 3.73
C PRO A 43 18.63 12.71 2.64
N GLY A 44 19.29 12.94 1.49
CA GLY A 44 19.48 11.92 0.46
C GLY A 44 20.56 10.88 0.82
N PRO A 45 20.78 9.87 -0.04
CA PRO A 45 20.08 9.70 -1.32
C PRO A 45 18.59 9.42 -1.19
N TYR A 46 17.84 9.70 -2.27
CA TYR A 46 16.38 9.60 -2.28
C TYR A 46 15.91 8.49 -3.21
N ILE A 47 14.76 7.90 -2.88
CA ILE A 47 13.97 7.13 -3.81
C ILE A 47 12.74 7.95 -4.21
N VAL A 48 12.57 8.18 -5.52
CA VAL A 48 11.46 8.92 -6.11
C VAL A 48 10.47 7.91 -6.68
N LYS A 49 9.21 8.05 -6.32
CA LYS A 49 8.13 7.12 -6.73
C LYS A 49 6.94 7.90 -7.28
N PRO A 50 6.23 7.38 -8.30
CA PRO A 50 4.90 7.91 -8.63
C PRO A 50 3.99 7.85 -7.40
N ARG A 51 3.26 8.94 -7.15
CA ARG A 51 2.28 8.99 -6.05
C ARG A 51 1.22 7.90 -6.18
N PHE A 52 0.76 7.66 -7.42
CA PHE A 52 -0.18 6.62 -7.76
C PHE A 52 0.48 5.58 -8.67
N GLY A 53 0.06 4.34 -8.56
CA GLY A 53 0.60 3.24 -9.36
C GLY A 53 1.31 2.19 -8.50
N GLY A 54 1.88 1.21 -9.18
CA GLY A 54 2.53 0.06 -8.55
C GLY A 54 3.55 -0.61 -9.48
N SER A 55 3.95 -1.85 -9.16
CA SER A 55 4.86 -2.67 -9.96
C SER A 55 6.24 -2.04 -10.19
N SER A 56 6.69 -1.15 -9.33
CA SER A 56 7.96 -0.42 -9.41
C SER A 56 8.16 0.40 -10.70
N ILE A 57 7.09 0.68 -11.45
CA ILE A 57 7.17 1.49 -12.66
C ILE A 57 7.41 2.95 -12.29
N GLY A 58 8.46 3.56 -12.85
CA GLY A 58 8.80 4.97 -12.63
C GLY A 58 9.42 5.25 -11.27
N ILE A 59 9.98 4.24 -10.60
CA ILE A 59 10.78 4.39 -9.38
C ILE A 59 12.24 4.60 -9.78
N GLU A 60 12.87 5.62 -9.21
CA GLU A 60 14.27 5.97 -9.46
C GLU A 60 14.97 6.34 -8.16
N ILE A 61 16.26 6.03 -8.08
CA ILE A 61 17.15 6.44 -6.99
C ILE A 61 17.98 7.63 -7.49
N VAL A 62 18.05 8.68 -6.68
CA VAL A 62 18.79 9.90 -6.99
C VAL A 62 19.58 10.39 -5.78
N ASP A 63 20.72 11.00 -6.00
CA ASP A 63 21.61 11.42 -4.91
C ASP A 63 21.14 12.70 -4.21
N ASP A 64 20.47 13.59 -4.95
CA ASP A 64 20.10 14.91 -4.46
C ASP A 64 18.68 15.34 -4.88
N ILE A 65 18.17 16.38 -4.22
CA ILE A 65 16.80 16.85 -4.40
C ILE A 65 16.59 17.59 -5.74
N ASP A 66 17.61 18.19 -6.32
CA ASP A 66 17.48 18.90 -7.57
C ASP A 66 17.35 17.91 -8.72
N THR A 67 18.10 16.82 -8.68
CA THR A 67 17.94 15.67 -9.58
C THR A 67 16.54 15.05 -9.44
N ALA A 68 16.04 14.89 -8.20
CA ALA A 68 14.68 14.40 -7.98
C ALA A 68 13.61 15.30 -8.61
N ARG A 69 13.76 16.62 -8.50
CA ARG A 69 12.84 17.60 -9.11
C ARG A 69 12.89 17.55 -10.63
N ALA A 70 14.09 17.53 -11.21
CA ALA A 70 14.27 17.42 -12.66
C ALA A 70 13.63 16.12 -13.22
N LEU A 71 13.76 15.02 -12.48
CA LEU A 71 13.10 13.76 -12.80
C LEU A 71 11.56 13.90 -12.74
N ALA A 72 11.03 14.52 -11.69
CA ALA A 72 9.58 14.74 -11.53
C ALA A 72 8.98 15.57 -12.67
N ASP A 73 9.73 16.55 -13.19
CA ASP A 73 9.30 17.42 -14.29
C ASP A 73 9.38 16.71 -15.67
N SER A 74 10.32 15.81 -15.85
CA SER A 74 10.61 15.17 -17.14
C SER A 74 9.94 13.81 -17.34
N SER A 75 9.76 13.04 -16.26
CA SER A 75 9.25 11.67 -16.35
C SER A 75 7.75 11.61 -16.60
N PRO A 76 7.29 10.88 -17.63
CA PRO A 76 5.86 10.68 -17.87
C PRO A 76 5.16 9.91 -16.75
N HIS A 77 5.90 9.11 -15.99
CA HIS A 77 5.36 8.31 -14.88
C HIS A 77 5.03 9.16 -13.64
N LEU A 78 5.66 10.33 -13.50
CA LEU A 78 5.52 11.22 -12.36
C LEU A 78 4.52 12.37 -12.57
N ARG A 79 3.88 12.45 -13.74
CA ARG A 79 2.95 13.54 -14.12
C ARG A 79 1.77 13.74 -13.17
N ASN A 80 1.32 12.66 -12.52
CA ASN A 80 0.20 12.69 -11.58
C ASN A 80 0.65 12.95 -10.14
N GLY A 81 1.90 13.40 -9.96
CA GLY A 81 2.54 13.65 -8.69
C GLY A 81 3.58 12.59 -8.33
N ALA A 82 4.58 13.03 -7.60
CA ALA A 82 5.66 12.21 -7.11
C ALA A 82 5.75 12.29 -5.58
N VAL A 83 6.25 11.23 -4.97
CA VAL A 83 6.67 11.18 -3.58
C VAL A 83 8.16 10.89 -3.50
N VAL A 84 8.78 11.40 -2.47
CA VAL A 84 10.19 11.18 -2.15
C VAL A 84 10.30 10.52 -0.78
N GLU A 85 11.19 9.54 -0.67
CA GLU A 85 11.51 8.80 0.55
C GLU A 85 13.04 8.71 0.68
N PRO A 86 13.60 8.50 1.90
CA PRO A 86 15.01 8.20 2.02
C PRO A 86 15.31 6.83 1.37
N TYR A 87 16.42 6.75 0.64
CA TYR A 87 16.90 5.48 0.11
C TYR A 87 17.74 4.76 1.17
N LEU A 88 17.40 3.50 1.42
CA LEU A 88 18.15 2.60 2.30
C LEU A 88 18.72 1.45 1.45
N ALA A 89 20.06 1.34 1.36
CA ALA A 89 20.72 0.42 0.44
C ALA A 89 20.49 -1.07 0.78
N ASP A 90 20.53 -1.42 2.06
CA ASP A 90 20.55 -2.82 2.50
C ASP A 90 19.18 -3.32 2.99
N ILE A 91 18.10 -2.66 2.53
CA ILE A 91 16.76 -3.03 2.92
C ILE A 91 16.30 -4.30 2.21
N VAL A 92 15.58 -5.15 2.91
CA VAL A 92 15.03 -6.42 2.41
C VAL A 92 13.52 -6.29 2.23
N ASP A 93 13.03 -6.62 1.03
CA ASP A 93 11.60 -6.71 0.76
C ASP A 93 11.01 -7.95 1.45
N LEU A 94 9.88 -7.76 2.13
CA LEU A 94 9.06 -8.83 2.70
C LEU A 94 7.61 -8.61 2.32
N ASN A 95 6.87 -9.68 2.09
CA ASN A 95 5.46 -9.63 1.79
C ASN A 95 4.68 -10.50 2.78
N ILE A 96 3.49 -10.02 3.17
CA ILE A 96 2.51 -10.79 3.93
C ILE A 96 1.12 -10.51 3.37
N SER A 97 0.30 -11.54 3.22
CA SER A 97 -1.08 -11.34 2.81
C SER A 97 -2.02 -11.53 3.99
N PHE A 98 -3.09 -10.75 4.01
CA PHE A 98 -4.21 -10.99 4.92
C PHE A 98 -5.53 -11.13 4.17
N ARG A 99 -6.46 -11.83 4.79
CA ARG A 99 -7.87 -11.88 4.42
C ARG A 99 -8.73 -11.50 5.61
N THR A 100 -9.93 -11.01 5.37
CA THR A 100 -10.77 -10.44 6.43
C THR A 100 -12.02 -11.26 6.74
N TYR A 101 -12.26 -12.34 6.01
CA TYR A 101 -13.44 -13.18 6.21
C TYR A 101 -13.06 -14.68 6.29
N PRO A 102 -13.70 -15.46 7.19
CA PRO A 102 -14.67 -15.04 8.20
C PRO A 102 -14.07 -14.21 9.35
N GLU A 103 -12.77 -14.25 9.50
CA GLU A 103 -11.97 -13.49 10.47
C GLU A 103 -10.63 -13.05 9.84
N LEU A 104 -9.94 -12.12 10.49
CA LEU A 104 -8.64 -11.66 10.03
C LEU A 104 -7.61 -12.79 10.19
N GLU A 105 -7.09 -13.26 9.07
CA GLU A 105 -6.06 -14.27 8.98
C GLU A 105 -4.88 -13.77 8.15
N LEU A 106 -3.67 -14.15 8.52
CA LEU A 106 -2.42 -13.77 7.86
C LEU A 106 -1.75 -15.02 7.26
N THR A 107 -1.05 -14.84 6.15
CA THR A 107 -0.11 -15.85 5.63
C THR A 107 1.20 -15.84 6.42
N ALA A 108 2.07 -16.82 6.18
CA ALA A 108 3.48 -16.67 6.51
C ALA A 108 4.12 -15.52 5.69
N LEU A 109 5.30 -15.07 6.13
CA LEU A 109 6.09 -14.08 5.38
C LEU A 109 6.71 -14.70 4.13
N GLU A 110 6.73 -13.93 3.07
CA GLU A 110 7.50 -14.17 1.85
C GLU A 110 8.66 -13.18 1.80
N LYS A 111 9.82 -13.67 1.36
CA LYS A 111 10.96 -12.84 0.94
C LYS A 111 11.17 -13.06 -0.56
N PRO A 112 10.81 -12.08 -1.41
CA PRO A 112 11.13 -12.14 -2.83
C PRO A 112 12.64 -12.20 -3.02
N LEU A 113 13.13 -13.13 -3.85
CA LEU A 113 14.55 -13.23 -4.16
C LEU A 113 14.84 -12.43 -5.43
N ARG A 114 15.88 -11.60 -5.36
CA ARG A 114 16.37 -10.87 -6.52
C ARG A 114 17.25 -11.82 -7.36
N PRO A 115 17.12 -11.82 -8.69
CA PRO A 115 17.88 -12.75 -9.53
C PRO A 115 19.38 -12.50 -9.55
N ASP A 116 19.83 -11.25 -9.34
CA ASP A 116 21.23 -10.86 -9.35
C ASP A 116 21.49 -9.84 -8.24
N GLU A 117 22.51 -10.10 -7.42
CA GLU A 117 23.00 -9.18 -6.38
C GLU A 117 23.80 -7.98 -6.95
N GLU A 118 24.00 -7.91 -8.28
CA GLU A 118 24.76 -6.87 -8.97
C GLU A 118 23.85 -5.93 -9.78
N GLY A 119 23.15 -5.00 -9.12
CA GLY A 119 22.43 -3.96 -9.86
C GLY A 119 21.48 -3.13 -8.99
N SER A 120 21.18 -1.93 -9.42
CA SER A 120 20.40 -0.88 -8.74
C SER A 120 19.43 -1.43 -7.70
N GLY A 121 19.57 -1.03 -6.45
CA GLY A 121 18.83 -1.52 -5.28
C GLY A 121 17.28 -1.47 -5.32
N VAL A 122 16.67 -1.30 -6.49
CA VAL A 122 15.21 -1.31 -6.72
C VAL A 122 14.83 -2.52 -7.55
N TYR A 123 13.92 -3.34 -7.04
CA TYR A 123 13.32 -4.46 -7.76
C TYR A 123 12.48 -3.93 -8.93
N SER A 124 13.01 -3.94 -10.15
CA SER A 124 12.37 -3.33 -11.32
C SER A 124 11.14 -4.12 -11.77
N TYR A 125 10.26 -3.45 -12.53
CA TYR A 125 9.11 -4.10 -13.18
C TYR A 125 9.55 -5.26 -14.09
N GLN A 126 10.69 -5.10 -14.78
CA GLN A 126 11.24 -6.13 -15.64
C GLN A 126 11.64 -7.36 -14.84
N GLU A 127 12.25 -7.20 -13.69
CA GLU A 127 12.59 -8.29 -12.78
C GLU A 127 11.35 -8.95 -12.17
N LYS A 128 10.32 -8.16 -11.83
CA LYS A 128 9.07 -8.70 -11.26
C LYS A 128 8.23 -9.50 -12.26
N TYR A 129 8.22 -9.12 -13.54
CA TYR A 129 7.21 -9.64 -14.49
C TYR A 129 7.78 -10.20 -15.80
N LEU A 130 8.99 -9.82 -16.24
CA LEU A 130 9.52 -10.19 -17.56
C LEU A 130 10.51 -11.35 -17.53
N GLN A 131 11.14 -11.69 -16.42
CA GLN A 131 11.97 -12.89 -16.31
C GLN A 131 11.18 -14.20 -16.39
N GLY A 132 9.85 -14.12 -16.33
CA GLY A 132 8.95 -15.23 -16.63
C GLY A 132 8.63 -15.43 -18.11
N GLN A 133 9.54 -15.15 -19.04
CA GLN A 133 9.32 -15.29 -20.51
C GLN A 133 8.91 -16.71 -20.98
N ASN A 134 8.88 -17.68 -20.08
CA ASN A 134 8.38 -19.03 -20.36
C ASN A 134 6.92 -19.25 -19.91
N GLY A 135 6.12 -18.21 -19.69
CA GLY A 135 4.69 -18.34 -19.35
C GLY A 135 4.39 -18.74 -17.90
N ALA A 136 5.39 -18.71 -17.02
CA ALA A 136 5.28 -19.22 -15.65
C ALA A 136 4.61 -18.24 -14.66
N GLY A 137 4.42 -16.96 -15.00
CA GLY A 137 3.73 -15.98 -14.18
C GLY A 137 4.32 -15.74 -12.77
N LEU A 138 3.61 -14.97 -11.94
CA LEU A 138 3.99 -14.64 -10.55
C LEU A 138 4.20 -15.84 -9.63
N THR A 139 3.58 -16.99 -9.95
CA THR A 139 3.68 -18.21 -9.13
C THR A 139 5.07 -18.84 -9.14
N HIS A 140 5.91 -18.51 -10.12
CA HIS A 140 7.24 -19.09 -10.29
C HIS A 140 8.38 -18.09 -10.08
N ALA A 141 8.08 -16.84 -9.68
CA ALA A 141 9.11 -15.89 -9.31
C ALA A 141 9.93 -16.44 -8.13
N PRO A 142 11.29 -16.34 -8.15
CA PRO A 142 12.13 -16.82 -7.07
C PRO A 142 11.73 -16.19 -5.74
N ARG A 143 11.56 -17.01 -4.72
CA ARG A 143 11.16 -16.55 -3.39
C ARG A 143 11.57 -17.52 -2.32
N GLU A 144 11.72 -17.01 -1.12
CA GLU A 144 11.85 -17.80 0.10
C GLU A 144 10.52 -17.75 0.85
N PHE A 145 9.87 -18.90 1.02
CA PHE A 145 8.55 -18.98 1.67
C PHE A 145 8.41 -20.29 2.47
N PRO A 146 8.19 -20.25 3.78
CA PRO A 146 8.26 -19.07 4.63
C PRO A 146 9.65 -18.42 4.64
N ALA A 147 9.69 -17.09 4.74
CA ALA A 147 10.94 -16.33 4.81
C ALA A 147 11.76 -16.74 6.04
N GLN A 148 13.07 -16.97 5.84
CA GLN A 148 14.01 -17.26 6.93
C GLN A 148 14.54 -15.93 7.48
N VAL A 149 13.84 -15.37 8.45
CA VAL A 149 14.16 -14.12 9.14
C VAL A 149 14.11 -14.33 10.66
N PRO A 150 14.71 -13.45 11.48
CA PRO A 150 14.57 -13.53 12.93
C PRO A 150 13.10 -13.57 13.37
N ALA A 151 12.82 -14.30 14.45
CA ALA A 151 11.45 -14.41 14.98
C ALA A 151 10.84 -13.04 15.31
N THR A 152 11.66 -12.13 15.84
CA THR A 152 11.27 -10.73 16.13
C THR A 152 10.81 -9.96 14.89
N VAL A 153 11.43 -10.20 13.74
CA VAL A 153 11.05 -9.61 12.45
C VAL A 153 9.70 -10.19 12.00
N THR A 154 9.50 -11.49 12.15
CA THR A 154 8.22 -12.13 11.84
C THR A 154 7.09 -11.57 12.70
N GLU A 155 7.31 -11.42 14.00
CA GLU A 155 6.33 -10.87 14.94
C GLU A 155 5.98 -9.43 14.62
N GLN A 156 6.99 -8.58 14.35
CA GLN A 156 6.78 -7.20 13.91
C GLN A 156 5.95 -7.13 12.63
N ALA A 157 6.33 -7.92 11.61
CA ALA A 157 5.63 -7.93 10.32
C ALA A 157 4.17 -8.34 10.45
N GLN A 158 3.88 -9.36 11.26
CA GLN A 158 2.52 -9.81 11.53
C GLN A 158 1.71 -8.76 12.28
N GLN A 159 2.31 -8.09 13.28
CA GLN A 159 1.64 -7.03 14.01
C GLN A 159 1.34 -5.83 13.09
N LEU A 160 2.32 -5.39 12.30
CA LEU A 160 2.14 -4.31 11.32
C LEU A 160 1.02 -4.62 10.31
N ALA A 161 0.92 -5.87 9.84
CA ALA A 161 -0.15 -6.26 8.93
C ALA A 161 -1.54 -6.18 9.59
N ARG A 162 -1.65 -6.53 10.89
CA ARG A 162 -2.89 -6.38 11.67
C ARG A 162 -3.24 -4.90 11.86
N ASP A 163 -2.27 -4.08 12.24
CA ASP A 163 -2.46 -2.65 12.46
C ASP A 163 -2.89 -1.95 11.16
N VAL A 164 -2.26 -2.31 10.03
CA VAL A 164 -2.66 -1.83 8.70
C VAL A 164 -4.10 -2.22 8.38
N ALA A 165 -4.48 -3.48 8.61
CA ALA A 165 -5.85 -3.94 8.35
C ALA A 165 -6.87 -3.15 9.20
N GLU A 166 -6.54 -2.86 10.47
CA GLU A 166 -7.39 -2.10 11.39
C GLU A 166 -7.56 -0.65 10.95
N VAL A 167 -6.47 0.09 10.70
CA VAL A 167 -6.55 1.54 10.43
C VAL A 167 -7.06 1.85 9.03
N THR A 168 -6.76 1.01 8.04
CA THR A 168 -7.18 1.23 6.65
C THR A 168 -8.60 0.75 6.37
N ARG A 169 -9.11 -0.19 7.17
CA ARG A 169 -10.37 -0.90 6.91
C ARG A 169 -10.39 -1.57 5.54
N LEU A 170 -9.22 -1.96 5.04
CA LEU A 170 -9.11 -2.78 3.84
C LEU A 170 -9.74 -4.15 4.08
N THR A 171 -10.30 -4.74 3.05
CA THR A 171 -11.07 -5.98 3.13
C THR A 171 -10.90 -6.85 1.90
N GLY A 172 -11.28 -8.10 2.04
CA GLY A 172 -11.00 -9.13 1.06
C GLY A 172 -9.58 -9.67 1.23
N ILE A 173 -8.90 -9.92 0.13
CA ILE A 173 -7.52 -10.41 0.10
C ILE A 173 -6.61 -9.23 -0.21
N VAL A 174 -5.71 -8.92 0.69
CA VAL A 174 -4.78 -7.78 0.62
C VAL A 174 -3.37 -8.28 0.84
N ARG A 175 -2.38 -7.72 0.14
CA ARG A 175 -0.96 -7.94 0.43
C ARG A 175 -0.34 -6.66 0.98
N VAL A 176 0.33 -6.78 2.10
CA VAL A 176 1.15 -5.73 2.68
C VAL A 176 2.59 -5.99 2.29
N ASP A 177 3.20 -5.04 1.64
CA ASP A 177 4.60 -5.07 1.25
C ASP A 177 5.38 -4.29 2.34
N LEU A 178 6.37 -4.95 2.90
CA LEU A 178 7.14 -4.49 4.05
C LEU A 178 8.61 -4.35 3.67
N LEU A 179 9.32 -3.52 4.41
CA LEU A 179 10.75 -3.34 4.30
C LEU A 179 11.40 -3.71 5.64
N TRP A 180 12.31 -4.67 5.64
CA TRP A 180 13.10 -5.04 6.80
C TRP A 180 14.50 -4.45 6.67
N ASN A 181 14.95 -3.74 7.71
CA ASN A 181 16.31 -3.25 7.82
C ASN A 181 17.13 -4.24 8.70
N PRO A 182 18.04 -5.03 8.11
CA PRO A 182 18.83 -5.98 8.88
C PRO A 182 19.81 -5.34 9.88
N ALA A 183 20.14 -4.06 9.72
CA ALA A 183 21.10 -3.38 10.59
C ALA A 183 20.56 -3.14 12.01
N ASP A 184 19.24 -3.01 12.16
CA ASP A 184 18.57 -2.74 13.44
C ASP A 184 17.34 -3.62 13.69
N ASP A 185 17.11 -4.62 12.84
CA ASP A 185 15.96 -5.55 12.85
C ASP A 185 14.59 -4.85 12.86
N ARG A 186 14.50 -3.62 12.30
CA ARG A 186 13.24 -2.89 12.20
C ARG A 186 12.51 -3.20 10.92
N VAL A 187 11.18 -3.34 11.06
CA VAL A 187 10.28 -3.54 9.93
C VAL A 187 9.43 -2.30 9.73
N TYR A 188 9.28 -1.91 8.47
CA TYR A 188 8.49 -0.75 8.03
C TYR A 188 7.41 -1.18 7.05
N VAL A 189 6.24 -0.58 7.13
CA VAL A 189 5.21 -0.72 6.09
C VAL A 189 5.61 0.12 4.88
N ASN A 190 5.71 -0.50 3.71
CA ASN A 190 6.00 0.19 2.46
C ASN A 190 4.71 0.57 1.72
N GLU A 191 3.95 -0.42 1.27
CA GLU A 191 2.69 -0.20 0.55
C GLU A 191 1.68 -1.33 0.79
N VAL A 192 0.44 -1.11 0.36
CA VAL A 192 -0.59 -2.14 0.35
C VAL A 192 -1.09 -2.37 -1.07
N ASN A 193 -1.24 -3.63 -1.41
CA ASN A 193 -1.87 -4.06 -2.65
C ASN A 193 -3.31 -4.47 -2.33
N THR A 194 -4.25 -3.57 -2.62
CA THR A 194 -5.68 -3.74 -2.32
C THR A 194 -6.36 -4.81 -3.19
N ILE A 195 -5.74 -5.14 -4.32
CA ILE A 195 -6.05 -6.26 -5.21
C ILE A 195 -4.70 -6.79 -5.70
N PRO A 196 -4.05 -7.67 -4.93
CA PRO A 196 -2.71 -8.14 -5.28
C PRO A 196 -2.73 -9.03 -6.52
N GLY A 197 -1.61 -9.08 -7.23
CA GLY A 197 -1.44 -9.95 -8.39
C GLY A 197 -1.76 -11.41 -8.07
N ALA A 198 -2.52 -12.08 -8.95
CA ALA A 198 -3.07 -13.43 -8.72
C ALA A 198 -3.78 -13.56 -7.35
N MET A 199 -4.33 -12.46 -6.80
CA MET A 199 -4.97 -12.39 -5.47
C MET A 199 -4.05 -12.92 -4.34
N SER A 200 -2.74 -12.91 -4.52
CA SER A 200 -1.75 -13.53 -3.61
C SER A 200 -2.06 -14.99 -3.25
N LEU A 201 -2.80 -15.72 -4.07
CA LEU A 201 -3.24 -17.09 -3.78
C LEU A 201 -2.07 -18.05 -3.55
N TYR A 202 -0.93 -17.77 -4.15
CA TYR A 202 0.30 -18.54 -3.96
C TYR A 202 0.84 -18.47 -2.51
N LEU A 203 0.55 -17.40 -1.76
CA LEU A 203 0.90 -17.29 -0.34
C LEU A 203 -0.06 -18.09 0.55
N TRP A 204 -1.28 -18.32 0.09
CA TRP A 204 -2.31 -19.07 0.82
C TRP A 204 -2.22 -20.58 0.56
N SER A 205 -1.80 -20.99 -0.64
CA SER A 205 -1.82 -22.37 -1.09
C SER A 205 -1.18 -23.41 -0.13
N PRO A 206 -0.14 -23.09 0.68
CA PRO A 206 0.40 -24.05 1.63
C PRO A 206 -0.49 -24.33 2.85
N THR A 207 -1.41 -23.40 3.17
CA THR A 207 -2.27 -23.52 4.36
C THR A 207 -3.74 -23.69 4.02
N ARG A 208 -4.18 -23.17 2.85
CA ARG A 208 -5.57 -23.23 2.39
C ARG A 208 -5.66 -23.45 0.89
N PRO A 209 -6.62 -24.26 0.42
CA PRO A 209 -6.91 -24.35 -1.01
C PRO A 209 -7.28 -22.97 -1.58
N PRO A 210 -6.72 -22.54 -2.72
CA PRO A 210 -7.06 -21.26 -3.35
C PRO A 210 -8.55 -21.06 -3.61
N ALA A 211 -9.28 -22.14 -3.92
CA ALA A 211 -10.72 -22.07 -4.13
C ALA A 211 -11.50 -21.66 -2.87
N GLU A 212 -11.07 -22.10 -1.68
CA GLU A 212 -11.69 -21.69 -0.41
C GLU A 212 -11.43 -20.21 -0.13
N VAL A 213 -10.20 -19.75 -0.33
CA VAL A 213 -9.83 -18.33 -0.14
C VAL A 213 -10.66 -17.42 -1.05
N LEU A 214 -10.89 -17.84 -2.30
CA LEU A 214 -11.74 -17.12 -3.23
C LEU A 214 -13.23 -17.17 -2.84
N ALA A 215 -13.72 -18.33 -2.40
CA ALA A 215 -15.10 -18.50 -1.94
C ALA A 215 -15.38 -17.61 -0.74
N ASP A 216 -14.45 -17.53 0.21
CA ASP A 216 -14.55 -16.65 1.38
C ASP A 216 -14.62 -15.17 0.99
N ALA A 217 -13.77 -14.72 0.04
CA ALA A 217 -13.80 -13.35 -0.46
C ALA A 217 -15.11 -13.02 -1.19
N LEU A 218 -15.70 -13.98 -1.91
CA LEU A 218 -17.01 -13.82 -2.56
C LEU A 218 -18.13 -13.76 -1.51
N THR A 219 -18.09 -14.63 -0.50
CA THR A 219 -19.05 -14.64 0.61
C THR A 219 -19.02 -13.33 1.37
N GLU A 220 -17.83 -12.83 1.72
CA GLU A 220 -17.68 -11.52 2.34
C GLU A 220 -18.35 -10.42 1.51
N ALA A 221 -18.14 -10.42 0.21
CA ALA A 221 -18.72 -9.39 -0.66
C ALA A 221 -20.25 -9.44 -0.70
N VAL A 222 -20.86 -10.63 -0.61
CA VAL A 222 -22.31 -10.83 -0.59
C VAL A 222 -22.89 -10.45 0.78
N GLU A 223 -22.24 -10.85 1.86
CA GLU A 223 -22.72 -10.60 3.22
C GLU A 223 -22.46 -9.17 3.69
N ARG A 224 -21.44 -8.54 3.15
CA ARG A 224 -21.09 -7.17 3.48
C ARG A 224 -22.11 -6.20 2.92
N ARG A 225 -23.05 -5.81 3.74
CA ARG A 225 -23.98 -4.75 3.38
C ARG A 225 -23.24 -3.40 3.37
N ILE A 226 -23.29 -2.72 2.23
CA ILE A 226 -22.91 -1.31 2.14
C ILE A 226 -23.89 -0.56 3.04
N ARG A 227 -23.45 -0.22 4.24
CA ARG A 227 -24.25 0.63 5.13
C ARG A 227 -24.06 2.07 4.68
N TRP A 228 -24.92 2.54 3.81
CA TRP A 228 -25.05 3.97 3.61
C TRP A 228 -25.48 4.59 4.94
N PRO A 229 -24.88 5.74 5.35
CA PRO A 229 -25.43 6.50 6.47
C PRO A 229 -26.91 6.70 6.19
N GLN A 230 -27.77 6.20 7.06
CA GLN A 230 -29.20 6.44 6.90
C GLN A 230 -29.40 7.94 7.11
N ALA A 231 -29.59 8.66 6.02
CA ALA A 231 -29.92 10.09 6.05
C ALA A 231 -31.27 10.37 6.74
N GLY A 232 -31.98 9.31 7.19
CA GLY A 232 -33.28 9.40 7.82
C GLY A 232 -33.35 10.18 9.13
N PHE A 233 -32.21 10.35 9.81
CA PHE A 233 -32.20 11.11 11.06
C PHE A 233 -32.03 12.62 10.90
N SER A 234 -31.56 13.07 9.76
CA SER A 234 -31.39 14.51 9.55
C SER A 234 -32.61 15.20 8.96
N GLN A 235 -33.68 14.49 8.54
CA GLN A 235 -34.92 15.01 7.91
C GLN A 235 -34.91 16.51 7.53
N GLY A 236 -33.73 17.04 7.20
CA GLY A 236 -33.55 18.47 6.95
C GLY A 236 -33.82 19.37 8.19
N ILE A 237 -33.67 18.86 9.43
CA ILE A 237 -33.97 19.63 10.65
C ILE A 237 -33.16 20.93 10.67
N ALA A 238 -31.86 20.90 10.37
CA ALA A 238 -31.05 22.11 10.27
C ALA A 238 -31.50 23.03 9.12
N LEU A 239 -31.97 22.46 8.03
CA LEU A 239 -32.51 23.23 6.89
C LEU A 239 -33.90 23.80 7.19
N LYS A 240 -34.74 23.05 7.88
CA LYS A 240 -36.05 23.50 8.35
C LYS A 240 -35.95 24.58 9.42
N ALA A 241 -35.03 24.43 10.39
CA ALA A 241 -34.75 25.44 11.41
C ALA A 241 -34.19 26.76 10.82
N ALA A 242 -33.49 26.68 9.68
CA ALA A 242 -32.97 27.85 8.98
C ALA A 242 -33.96 28.45 7.93
N GLY A 243 -35.23 28.08 7.95
CA GLY A 243 -36.20 28.56 6.98
C GLY A 243 -36.11 27.93 5.59
N GLY A 244 -35.50 26.75 5.51
CA GLY A 244 -35.25 26.04 4.25
C GLY A 244 -34.08 26.62 3.43
N ILE A 245 -33.96 26.19 2.18
CA ILE A 245 -32.90 26.68 1.25
C ILE A 245 -33.06 28.18 1.01
N ALA A 246 -34.30 28.67 0.86
CA ALA A 246 -34.61 30.09 0.64
C ALA A 246 -34.13 30.96 1.80
N GLY A 247 -34.36 30.54 3.07
CA GLY A 247 -33.89 31.29 4.24
C GLY A 247 -32.36 31.39 4.34
N LYS A 248 -31.62 30.37 3.91
CA LYS A 248 -30.14 30.41 3.84
C LYS A 248 -29.62 31.33 2.74
N LEU A 249 -30.30 31.39 1.60
CA LEU A 249 -29.91 32.25 0.48
C LEU A 249 -30.17 33.74 0.77
N ILE A 250 -31.21 34.08 1.51
CA ILE A 250 -31.52 35.47 1.90
C ILE A 250 -30.48 36.00 2.88
N GLY A 251 -29.95 35.16 3.80
CA GLY A 251 -28.89 35.55 4.74
C GLY A 251 -27.51 35.76 4.14
N MET A 252 -27.31 35.46 2.85
CA MET A 252 -26.04 35.70 2.14
C MET A 252 -25.99 37.09 1.44
N ASN A 253 -27.08 37.83 1.43
CA ASN A 253 -27.20 39.15 0.80
C ASN A 253 -27.36 40.31 1.80
N SER A 254 -27.11 40.05 3.06
CA SER A 254 -27.04 41.05 4.14
C SER A 254 -25.61 41.07 4.77
#